data_61e32dd3739128efce5f8aa613730e3f
#
_entry.id   61e32dd3739128efce5f8aa613730e3f
#
_cell.length_a   1.000
_cell.length_b   1.000
_cell.length_c   1.000
_cell.angle_alpha   90.00
_cell.angle_beta   90.00
_cell.angle_gamma   90.00
#
_symmetry.space_group_name_H-M   'P 1'
#
loop_
_entity.id
_entity.type
_entity.pdbx_description
1 polymer ?
#
loop_
_entity_poly.entity_id
_entity_poly.type
_entity_poly.pdbx_seq_one_letter_code
_entity_poly.pdbx_strand_id
1 'polypeptide(L)' 'MNITINGELLNVNSKALVEVLQSFGAVAPFAVAVNGEFIPQSRHSNHVLNEGDSVELLSPIQGG' A
#
# COMPACT_ATOMS: atom_id res chain seq x y z
N MET A 1 8.02 9.02 7.75
CA MET A 1 6.62 9.17 8.18
C MET A 1 6.04 7.83 8.59
N ASN A 2 5.05 7.85 9.42
CA ASN A 2 4.43 6.63 9.92
C ASN A 2 3.12 6.36 9.19
N ILE A 3 2.96 5.12 8.74
CA ILE A 3 1.70 4.65 8.15
C ILE A 3 1.45 3.24 8.69
N THR A 4 0.27 2.70 8.40
CA THR A 4 0.04 1.27 8.66
C THR A 4 -0.22 0.56 7.35
N ILE A 5 0.24 -0.69 7.26
CA ILE A 5 -0.11 -1.58 6.16
C ILE A 5 -0.68 -2.83 6.80
N ASN A 6 -1.95 -3.11 6.49
CA ASN A 6 -2.67 -4.25 7.06
C ASN A 6 -2.59 -4.25 8.59
N GLY A 7 -2.67 -3.07 9.17
CA GLY A 7 -2.66 -2.89 10.61
C GLY A 7 -1.27 -2.86 11.25
N GLU A 8 -0.24 -3.09 10.46
CA GLU A 8 1.13 -3.07 10.97
C GLU A 8 1.74 -1.69 10.80
N LEU A 9 2.22 -1.11 11.90
CA LEU A 9 2.83 0.22 11.88
C LEU A 9 4.21 0.15 11.23
N LEU A 10 4.41 1.01 10.25
CA LEU A 10 5.68 1.09 9.53
C LEU A 10 6.16 2.53 9.46
N ASN A 11 7.47 2.71 9.60
CA ASN A 11 8.10 3.99 9.34
C ASN A 11 8.69 3.93 7.94
N VAL A 12 8.26 4.84 7.08
CA VAL A 12 8.68 4.84 5.68
C VAL A 12 9.34 6.16 5.32
N ASN A 13 10.26 6.11 4.37
CA ASN A 13 11.00 7.29 3.93
C ASN A 13 10.39 7.92 2.69
N SER A 14 9.56 7.19 1.98
CA SER A 14 8.96 7.68 0.75
C SER A 14 7.47 7.91 0.93
N LYS A 15 6.95 8.94 0.26
CA LYS A 15 5.50 9.19 0.21
C LYS A 15 4.86 8.51 -0.99
N ALA A 16 5.65 7.94 -1.90
CA ALA A 16 5.11 7.32 -3.10
C ALA A 16 4.56 5.95 -2.76
N LEU A 17 3.28 5.74 -3.04
CA LEU A 17 2.62 4.47 -2.73
C LEU A 17 3.38 3.29 -3.34
N VAL A 18 3.80 3.42 -4.60
CA VAL A 18 4.49 2.32 -5.28
C VAL A 18 5.76 1.92 -4.56
N GLU A 19 6.55 2.92 -4.12
CA GLU A 19 7.80 2.62 -3.42
C GLU A 19 7.55 1.97 -2.08
N VAL A 20 6.54 2.42 -1.38
CA VAL A 20 6.19 1.83 -0.09
C VAL A 20 5.75 0.38 -0.26
N LEU A 21 4.94 0.10 -1.29
CA LEU A 21 4.49 -1.27 -1.56
C LEU A 21 5.66 -2.17 -1.92
N GLN A 22 6.59 -1.68 -2.71
CA GLN A 22 7.79 -2.45 -3.07
C GLN A 22 8.63 -2.77 -1.85
N SER A 23 8.80 -1.79 -0.96
CA SER A 23 9.56 -2.01 0.28
C SER A 23 8.89 -3.02 1.18
N PHE A 24 7.57 -3.05 1.18
CA PHE A 24 6.80 -3.99 1.98
C PHE A 24 6.87 -5.41 1.41
N GLY A 25 7.25 -5.54 0.14
CA GLY A 25 7.34 -6.84 -0.51
C GLY A 25 6.10 -7.23 -1.29
N ALA A 26 5.30 -6.25 -1.69
CA ALA A 26 4.11 -6.53 -2.47
C ALA A 26 4.49 -7.10 -3.83
N VAL A 27 3.80 -8.16 -4.23
CA VAL A 27 4.02 -8.82 -5.52
C VAL A 27 2.69 -8.85 -6.27
N ALA A 28 2.72 -8.32 -7.49
CA ALA A 28 1.52 -8.29 -8.31
C ALA A 28 1.08 -9.71 -8.69
N PRO A 29 -0.22 -9.93 -8.86
CA PRO A 29 -1.29 -8.94 -8.75
C PRO A 29 -1.73 -8.70 -7.32
N PHE A 30 -2.14 -7.47 -7.04
CA PHE A 30 -2.67 -7.13 -5.73
C PHE A 30 -3.62 -5.95 -5.85
N ALA A 31 -4.45 -5.76 -4.83
CA ALA A 31 -5.34 -4.61 -4.73
C ALA A 31 -4.93 -3.79 -3.53
N VAL A 32 -5.13 -2.49 -3.61
CA VAL A 32 -4.72 -1.55 -2.57
C VAL A 32 -5.88 -0.63 -2.24
N ALA A 33 -6.09 -0.40 -0.95
CA ALA A 33 -6.97 0.64 -0.47
C ALA A 33 -6.19 1.53 0.51
N VAL A 34 -6.49 2.81 0.51
CA VAL A 34 -5.88 3.76 1.45
C VAL A 34 -7.01 4.45 2.19
N ASN A 35 -7.00 4.32 3.50
CA ASN A 35 -8.04 4.87 4.38
C ASN A 35 -9.43 4.42 3.93
N GLY A 36 -9.54 3.16 3.51
CA GLY A 36 -10.81 2.59 3.09
C GLY A 36 -11.20 2.88 1.66
N GLU A 37 -10.38 3.60 0.93
CA GLU A 37 -10.69 3.96 -0.46
C GLU A 37 -9.83 3.12 -1.41
N PHE A 38 -10.49 2.39 -2.30
CA PHE A 38 -9.80 1.58 -3.30
C PHE A 38 -8.99 2.46 -4.25
N ILE A 39 -7.73 2.08 -4.47
CA ILE A 39 -6.84 2.79 -5.38
C ILE A 39 -6.61 1.91 -6.61
N PRO A 40 -7.17 2.27 -7.77
CA PRO A 40 -6.97 1.49 -8.98
C PRO A 40 -5.49 1.39 -9.35
N GLN A 41 -5.12 0.30 -9.99
CA GLN A 41 -3.74 0.09 -10.39
C GLN A 41 -3.21 1.25 -11.24
N SER A 42 -4.05 1.81 -12.08
CA SER A 42 -3.66 2.93 -12.95
C SER A 42 -3.27 4.18 -12.16
N ARG A 43 -3.64 4.25 -10.88
CA ARG A 43 -3.33 5.40 -10.03
C ARG A 43 -2.22 5.13 -9.03
N HIS A 44 -1.70 3.90 -8.97
CA HIS A 44 -0.69 3.57 -7.98
C HIS A 44 0.53 4.48 -8.10
N SER A 45 0.97 4.74 -9.32
CA SER A 45 2.17 5.54 -9.54
C SER A 45 1.98 7.03 -9.22
N ASN A 46 0.74 7.49 -9.11
CA ASN A 46 0.44 8.90 -8.84
C ASN A 46 -0.04 9.14 -7.42
N HIS A 47 -0.25 8.09 -6.65
CA HIS A 47 -0.79 8.26 -5.31
C HIS A 47 0.29 8.63 -4.32
N VAL A 48 0.05 9.67 -3.55
CA VAL A 48 0.97 10.16 -2.52
C VAL A 48 0.35 9.89 -1.16
N LEU A 49 1.13 9.25 -0.29
CA LEU A 49 0.69 8.93 1.06
C LEU A 49 0.96 10.10 2.00
N ASN A 50 0.19 10.15 3.08
CA ASN A 50 0.34 11.15 4.11
C ASN A 50 0.59 10.47 5.46
N GLU A 51 1.13 11.24 6.40
CA GLU A 51 1.36 10.74 7.75
C GLU A 51 0.07 10.15 8.32
N GLY A 52 0.18 8.95 8.87
CA GLY A 52 -0.95 8.29 9.51
C GLY A 52 -1.89 7.55 8.60
N ASP A 53 -1.61 7.51 7.29
CA ASP A 53 -2.47 6.78 6.36
C ASP A 53 -2.52 5.30 6.71
N SER A 54 -3.70 4.71 6.52
CA SER A 54 -3.93 3.28 6.70
C SER A 54 -4.05 2.63 5.33
N VAL A 55 -3.07 1.79 5.00
CA VAL A 55 -3.00 1.11 3.71
C VAL A 55 -3.44 -0.33 3.89
N GLU A 56 -4.30 -0.79 3.01
CA GLU A 56 -4.70 -2.20 2.96
C GLU A 56 -4.21 -2.81 1.67
N LEU A 57 -3.45 -3.87 1.79
CA LEU A 57 -2.89 -4.58 0.65
C LEU A 57 -3.51 -5.97 0.60
N LEU A 58 -4.20 -6.26 -0.48
CA LEU A 58 -4.87 -7.54 -0.66
C LEU A 58 -4.23 -8.26 -1.84
N SER A 59 -3.69 -9.43 -1.58
CA SER A 59 -3.14 -10.29 -2.62
C SER A 59 -4.06 -11.48 -2.85
N PRO A 60 -4.18 -11.96 -4.08
CA PRO A 60 -4.92 -13.17 -4.32
C PRO A 60 -4.32 -14.32 -3.52
N ILE A 61 -5.16 -15.22 -3.05
CA ILE A 61 -4.70 -16.40 -2.34
C ILE A 61 -3.93 -17.29 -3.31
N GLN A 62 -2.72 -17.65 -2.94
CA GLN A 62 -1.86 -18.48 -3.76
C GLN A 62 -1.96 -19.92 -3.33
N GLY A 63 -1.86 -20.81 -4.30
CA GLY A 63 -1.87 -22.24 -4.03
C GLY A 63 -3.22 -22.77 -3.62
N GLY A 64 -4.12 -21.87 -3.53
CA GLY A 64 -5.51 -22.26 -3.31
C GLY A 64 -6.06 -22.21 -4.62
#